data_b1f3e8817c1f585303c557cb26cdbcab
#
_entry.id   b1f3e8817c1f585303c557cb26cdbcab
#
_cell.length_a   1.000
_cell.length_b   1.000
_cell.length_c   1.000
_cell.angle_alpha   90.00
_cell.angle_beta   90.00
_cell.angle_gamma   90.00
#
_symmetry.space_group_name_H-M   'P 1'
#
loop_
_entity.id
_entity.type
_entity.pdbx_description
1 polymer ?
#
loop_
_entity_poly.entity_id
_entity_poly.type
_entity_poly.pdbx_seq_one_letter_code
_entity_poly.pdbx_strand_id
1 'polypeptide(L)'
;MGNNITRTIIGLAALITLLVFLPYIFSRYYIDLSIVFFVNLILAVSFRLITTTGDFSLAHVPLMGMGAYTGALMTKNLGLPFLITLPLAGLVATMVGLVMLYPLIRMKEFAFFIGSYAIGEALRLSWIRLSIFGGHRGISNIASPTISIPGLFTADFSEVLPYYFLTLVVTVVCLLCMYLLDRSRITEIFKAIHDEPELAKSVGVNITGYRVLAFEVGTFFAGIAGVLSAHHMGHIDPHQFELTTGLYLLIWIVVGGYATFLGPIIGVTFFAIFGEWMRVFGAWMPLVYGCILITALLFLPDGLESLPKRLSFLLKKTGAGAKS
;
A
#
# COMPACT_ATOMS: atom_id res chain seq x y z
N MET A 1 20.00 23.82 -10.81
CA MET A 1 19.43 22.92 -9.77
C MET A 1 18.28 23.56 -8.99
N GLY A 2 18.32 24.84 -8.65
CA GLY A 2 17.27 25.54 -7.85
C GLY A 2 15.86 25.49 -8.44
N ASN A 3 15.69 25.75 -9.74
CA ASN A 3 14.35 25.83 -10.38
C ASN A 3 13.54 24.51 -10.34
N ASN A 4 14.17 23.34 -10.32
CA ASN A 4 13.47 22.07 -10.28
C ASN A 4 12.98 21.77 -8.86
N ILE A 5 13.74 22.11 -7.84
CA ILE A 5 13.35 21.93 -6.43
C ILE A 5 12.15 22.82 -6.10
N THR A 6 12.19 24.08 -6.51
CA THR A 6 11.09 25.04 -6.29
C THR A 6 9.79 24.58 -6.97
N ARG A 7 9.86 24.08 -8.21
CA ARG A 7 8.70 23.53 -8.93
C ARG A 7 8.11 22.30 -8.24
N THR A 8 8.96 21.40 -7.71
CA THR A 8 8.51 20.22 -6.97
C THR A 8 7.83 20.62 -5.66
N ILE A 9 8.39 21.59 -4.92
CA ILE A 9 7.78 22.10 -3.67
C ILE A 9 6.44 22.77 -3.96
N ILE A 10 6.35 23.59 -4.99
CA ILE A 10 5.09 24.24 -5.39
C ILE A 10 4.05 23.20 -5.80
N GLY A 11 4.43 22.18 -6.56
CA GLY A 11 3.54 21.09 -6.95
C GLY A 11 3.01 20.29 -5.77
N LEU A 12 3.88 19.95 -4.80
CA LEU A 12 3.50 19.28 -3.56
C LEU A 12 2.58 20.16 -2.70
N ALA A 13 2.90 21.45 -2.55
CA ALA A 13 2.06 22.38 -1.80
C ALA A 13 0.68 22.54 -2.46
N ALA A 14 0.60 22.65 -3.77
CA ALA A 14 -0.65 22.72 -4.51
C ALA A 14 -1.48 21.43 -4.35
N LEU A 15 -0.84 20.26 -4.40
CA LEU A 15 -1.51 18.97 -4.18
C LEU A 15 -2.06 18.86 -2.76
N ILE A 16 -1.29 19.20 -1.74
CA ILE A 16 -1.73 19.19 -0.35
C ILE A 16 -2.90 20.17 -0.15
N THR A 17 -2.79 21.39 -0.71
CA THR A 17 -3.87 22.38 -0.64
C THR A 17 -5.14 21.84 -1.29
N LEU A 18 -5.03 21.21 -2.48
CA LEU A 18 -6.16 20.58 -3.16
C LEU A 18 -6.81 19.51 -2.27
N LEU A 19 -6.02 18.64 -1.67
CA LEU A 19 -6.51 17.57 -0.78
C LEU A 19 -7.17 18.13 0.48
N VAL A 20 -6.69 19.23 1.03
CA VAL A 20 -7.30 19.90 2.21
C VAL A 20 -8.65 20.51 1.86
N PHE A 21 -8.81 21.10 0.68
CA PHE A 21 -10.06 21.72 0.26
C PHE A 21 -11.08 20.74 -0.36
N LEU A 22 -10.64 19.57 -0.80
CA LEU A 22 -11.48 18.55 -1.45
C LEU A 22 -12.73 18.19 -0.65
N PRO A 23 -12.67 17.93 0.68
CA PRO A 23 -13.84 17.52 1.45
C PRO A 23 -14.91 18.61 1.64
N TYR A 24 -14.57 19.87 1.39
CA TYR A 24 -15.55 20.99 1.45
C TYR A 24 -16.34 21.16 0.17
N ILE A 25 -15.87 20.57 -0.94
CA ILE A 25 -16.49 20.69 -2.27
C ILE A 25 -17.31 19.45 -2.61
N PHE A 26 -16.88 18.28 -2.14
CA PHE A 26 -17.44 16.99 -2.51
C PHE A 26 -18.41 16.43 -1.47
N SER A 27 -19.33 15.56 -1.94
CA SER A 27 -20.29 14.87 -1.06
C SER A 27 -19.58 13.86 -0.15
N ARG A 28 -20.25 13.46 0.94
CA ARG A 28 -19.76 12.48 1.92
C ARG A 28 -19.24 11.20 1.25
N TYR A 29 -19.89 10.74 0.18
CA TYR A 29 -19.47 9.57 -0.58
C TYR A 29 -18.01 9.67 -1.10
N TYR A 30 -17.66 10.82 -1.70
CA TYR A 30 -16.30 11.03 -2.21
C TYR A 30 -15.26 11.21 -1.10
N ILE A 31 -15.67 11.66 0.08
CA ILE A 31 -14.79 11.73 1.26
C ILE A 31 -14.47 10.31 1.73
N ASP A 32 -15.47 9.43 1.86
CA ASP A 32 -15.28 8.02 2.20
C ASP A 32 -14.39 7.30 1.17
N LEU A 33 -14.62 7.52 -0.12
CA LEU A 33 -13.77 6.98 -1.20
C LEU A 33 -12.32 7.47 -1.10
N SER A 34 -12.12 8.73 -0.70
CA SER A 34 -10.78 9.30 -0.53
C SER A 34 -10.05 8.68 0.66
N ILE A 35 -10.74 8.33 1.74
CA ILE A 35 -10.14 7.63 2.89
C ILE A 35 -9.65 6.25 2.45
N VAL A 36 -10.49 5.49 1.72
CA VAL A 36 -10.09 4.19 1.16
C VAL A 36 -8.90 4.33 0.20
N PHE A 37 -8.90 5.37 -0.63
CA PHE A 37 -7.79 5.69 -1.52
C PHE A 37 -6.49 5.93 -0.75
N PHE A 38 -6.51 6.68 0.35
CA PHE A 38 -5.33 6.92 1.18
C PHE A 38 -4.78 5.63 1.82
N VAL A 39 -5.66 4.77 2.32
CA VAL A 39 -5.28 3.45 2.84
C VAL A 39 -4.61 2.61 1.75
N ASN A 40 -5.20 2.57 0.55
CA ASN A 40 -4.65 1.84 -0.59
C ASN A 40 -3.32 2.43 -1.08
N LEU A 41 -3.10 3.74 -0.96
CA LEU A 41 -1.79 4.35 -1.25
C LEU A 41 -0.70 3.84 -0.31
N ILE A 42 -0.96 3.81 1.00
CA ILE A 42 0.00 3.26 1.97
C ILE A 42 0.30 1.80 1.61
N LEU A 43 -0.75 1.01 1.36
CA LEU A 43 -0.63 -0.41 1.07
C LEU A 43 0.17 -0.68 -0.23
N ALA A 44 -0.10 0.07 -1.29
CA ALA A 44 0.57 -0.12 -2.57
C ALA A 44 2.04 0.34 -2.54
N VAL A 45 2.33 1.48 -1.91
CA VAL A 45 3.70 1.97 -1.81
C VAL A 45 4.52 1.08 -0.87
N SER A 46 3.92 0.56 0.20
CA SER A 46 4.60 -0.40 1.09
C SER A 46 4.86 -1.75 0.41
N PHE A 47 3.94 -2.24 -0.43
CA PHE A 47 4.18 -3.43 -1.23
C PHE A 47 5.32 -3.24 -2.24
N ARG A 48 5.43 -2.04 -2.84
CA ARG A 48 6.55 -1.73 -3.74
C ARG A 48 7.91 -1.89 -3.07
N LEU A 49 8.06 -1.60 -1.77
CA LEU A 49 9.34 -1.81 -1.08
C LEU A 49 9.80 -3.28 -1.16
N ILE A 50 8.85 -4.22 -1.09
CA ILE A 50 9.12 -5.65 -1.23
C ILE A 50 9.49 -5.96 -2.69
N THR A 51 8.72 -5.46 -3.66
CA THR A 51 8.98 -5.73 -5.08
C THR A 51 10.29 -5.13 -5.58
N THR A 52 10.84 -4.13 -4.91
CA THR A 52 12.14 -3.54 -5.23
C THR A 52 13.30 -4.53 -5.05
N THR A 53 13.13 -5.59 -4.24
CA THR A 53 14.11 -6.70 -4.11
C THR A 53 13.86 -7.84 -5.10
N GLY A 54 12.86 -7.74 -5.97
CA GLY A 54 12.43 -8.78 -6.92
C GLY A 54 11.37 -9.73 -6.37
N ASP A 55 10.95 -9.56 -5.13
CA ASP A 55 9.97 -10.43 -4.50
C ASP A 55 8.54 -9.87 -4.63
N PHE A 56 7.61 -10.70 -5.09
CA PHE A 56 6.18 -10.40 -5.06
C PHE A 56 5.50 -11.26 -4.00
N SER A 57 4.87 -10.63 -3.00
CA SER A 57 4.26 -11.34 -1.87
C SER A 57 2.75 -11.16 -1.81
N LEU A 58 2.00 -12.24 -2.01
CA LEU A 58 0.54 -12.24 -1.79
C LEU A 58 0.15 -12.24 -0.30
N ALA A 59 1.11 -12.47 0.62
CA ALA A 59 0.88 -12.35 2.06
C ALA A 59 0.69 -10.90 2.54
N HIS A 60 0.97 -9.89 1.70
CA HIS A 60 0.93 -8.49 2.10
C HIS A 60 -0.46 -8.03 2.57
N VAL A 61 -1.52 -8.46 1.87
CA VAL A 61 -2.91 -8.15 2.26
C VAL A 61 -3.33 -8.87 3.55
N PRO A 62 -3.07 -10.18 3.74
CA PRO A 62 -3.24 -10.82 5.05
C PRO A 62 -2.45 -10.14 6.18
N LEU A 63 -1.22 -9.65 5.92
CA LEU A 63 -0.44 -8.93 6.92
C LEU A 63 -1.03 -7.54 7.25
N MET A 64 -1.63 -6.85 6.27
CA MET A 64 -2.51 -5.70 6.53
C MET A 64 -3.67 -6.09 7.44
N GLY A 65 -4.30 -7.24 7.18
CA GLY A 65 -5.36 -7.80 8.02
C GLY A 65 -4.90 -8.05 9.45
N MET A 66 -3.67 -8.55 9.65
CA MET A 66 -3.11 -8.72 10.98
C MET A 66 -3.03 -7.39 11.75
N GLY A 67 -2.61 -6.32 11.08
CA GLY A 67 -2.63 -4.96 11.64
C GLY A 67 -4.06 -4.51 11.99
N ALA A 68 -5.02 -4.74 11.10
CA ALA A 68 -6.43 -4.42 11.29
C ALA A 68 -7.02 -5.12 12.53
N TYR A 69 -6.85 -6.44 12.63
CA TYR A 69 -7.32 -7.23 13.78
C TYR A 69 -6.63 -6.83 15.08
N THR A 70 -5.32 -6.61 15.04
CA THR A 70 -4.56 -6.17 16.22
C THR A 70 -5.05 -4.80 16.68
N GLY A 71 -5.22 -3.85 15.75
CA GLY A 71 -5.74 -2.52 16.06
C GLY A 71 -7.13 -2.57 16.69
N ALA A 72 -8.04 -3.35 16.09
CA ALA A 72 -9.39 -3.52 16.60
C ALA A 72 -9.42 -4.14 18.01
N LEU A 73 -8.61 -5.16 18.27
CA LEU A 73 -8.52 -5.80 19.58
C LEU A 73 -7.90 -4.89 20.64
N MET A 74 -6.86 -4.13 20.28
CA MET A 74 -6.21 -3.18 21.19
C MET A 74 -7.14 -2.04 21.58
N THR A 75 -7.88 -1.47 20.65
CA THR A 75 -8.83 -0.40 20.95
C THR A 75 -10.06 -0.91 21.68
N LYS A 76 -10.62 -2.04 21.27
CA LYS A 76 -11.87 -2.58 21.85
C LYS A 76 -11.67 -3.22 23.22
N ASN A 77 -10.62 -4.04 23.39
CA ASN A 77 -10.43 -4.83 24.61
C ASN A 77 -9.51 -4.17 25.62
N LEU A 78 -8.49 -3.42 25.16
CA LEU A 78 -7.50 -2.78 26.03
C LEU A 78 -7.74 -1.28 26.19
N GLY A 79 -8.67 -0.68 25.42
CA GLY A 79 -8.94 0.76 25.47
C GLY A 79 -7.75 1.64 25.13
N LEU A 80 -6.77 1.12 24.35
CA LEU A 80 -5.56 1.85 24.02
C LEU A 80 -5.88 3.05 23.11
N PRO A 81 -5.22 4.21 23.32
CA PRO A 81 -5.34 5.35 22.43
C PRO A 81 -4.93 5.01 21.01
N PHE A 82 -5.68 5.52 20.03
CA PHE A 82 -5.49 5.24 18.61
C PHE A 82 -4.05 5.51 18.11
N LEU A 83 -3.44 6.63 18.54
CA LEU A 83 -2.08 7.00 18.16
C LEU A 83 -1.02 5.98 18.61
N ILE A 84 -1.24 5.29 19.73
CA ILE A 84 -0.36 4.24 20.24
C ILE A 84 -0.66 2.92 19.50
N THR A 85 -1.93 2.68 19.21
CA THR A 85 -2.37 1.47 18.50
C THR A 85 -1.80 1.39 17.08
N LEU A 86 -1.67 2.51 16.36
CA LEU A 86 -1.12 2.55 15.00
C LEU A 86 0.28 1.90 14.90
N PRO A 87 1.31 2.38 15.60
CA PRO A 87 2.65 1.79 15.50
C PRO A 87 2.72 0.40 16.13
N LEU A 88 1.97 0.12 17.21
CA LEU A 88 1.97 -1.19 17.84
C LEU A 88 1.37 -2.27 16.92
N ALA A 89 0.27 -1.98 16.24
CA ALA A 89 -0.31 -2.91 15.28
C ALA A 89 0.61 -3.14 14.07
N GLY A 90 1.30 -2.10 13.60
CA GLY A 90 2.36 -2.23 12.60
C GLY A 90 3.47 -3.17 13.07
N LEU A 91 3.95 -3.01 14.31
CA LEU A 91 4.97 -3.89 14.89
C LEU A 91 4.49 -5.34 15.05
N VAL A 92 3.24 -5.56 15.48
CA VAL A 92 2.68 -6.92 15.56
C VAL A 92 2.59 -7.55 14.17
N ALA A 93 2.13 -6.79 13.16
CA ALA A 93 2.12 -7.27 11.77
C ALA A 93 3.53 -7.66 11.31
N THR A 94 4.55 -6.83 11.63
CA THR A 94 5.96 -7.12 11.35
C THR A 94 6.44 -8.39 12.05
N MET A 95 6.14 -8.58 13.34
CA MET A 95 6.52 -9.80 14.06
C MET A 95 5.89 -11.06 13.44
N VAL A 96 4.61 -11.00 13.07
CA VAL A 96 3.94 -12.10 12.38
C VAL A 96 4.54 -12.31 10.99
N GLY A 97 4.82 -11.21 10.26
CA GLY A 97 5.51 -11.22 8.97
C GLY A 97 6.86 -11.95 9.04
N LEU A 98 7.67 -11.67 10.06
CA LEU A 98 8.96 -12.30 10.28
C LEU A 98 8.83 -13.82 10.47
N VAL A 99 7.87 -14.25 11.27
CA VAL A 99 7.58 -15.69 11.48
C VAL A 99 7.16 -16.34 10.16
N MET A 100 6.28 -15.68 9.39
CA MET A 100 5.83 -16.17 8.09
C MET A 100 6.92 -16.18 7.03
N LEU A 101 7.82 -15.21 7.06
CA LEU A 101 8.91 -15.08 6.11
C LEU A 101 10.00 -16.15 6.31
N TYR A 102 10.17 -16.66 7.54
CA TYR A 102 11.22 -17.64 7.85
C TYR A 102 11.26 -18.85 6.92
N PRO A 103 10.15 -19.55 6.63
CA PRO A 103 10.14 -20.63 5.64
C PRO A 103 10.25 -20.13 4.19
N LEU A 104 9.75 -18.91 3.90
CA LEU A 104 9.69 -18.36 2.54
C LEU A 104 11.04 -17.85 2.04
N ILE A 105 11.89 -17.35 2.93
CA ILE A 105 13.14 -16.66 2.54
C ILE A 105 14.10 -17.54 1.73
N ARG A 106 13.97 -18.86 1.84
CA ARG A 106 14.75 -19.85 1.08
C ARG A 106 14.16 -20.15 -0.29
N MET A 107 12.94 -19.73 -0.55
CA MET A 107 12.27 -19.92 -1.83
C MET A 107 12.69 -18.83 -2.80
N LYS A 108 12.69 -19.17 -4.08
CA LYS A 108 13.05 -18.24 -5.16
C LYS A 108 11.81 -17.87 -5.97
N GLU A 109 11.72 -16.61 -6.39
CA GLU A 109 10.78 -16.11 -7.39
C GLU A 109 9.35 -16.68 -7.27
N PHE A 110 8.96 -17.52 -8.23
CA PHE A 110 7.61 -18.07 -8.31
C PHE A 110 7.24 -18.96 -7.11
N ALA A 111 8.20 -19.70 -6.54
CA ALA A 111 7.96 -20.50 -5.35
C ALA A 111 7.70 -19.59 -4.12
N PHE A 112 8.40 -18.46 -4.01
CA PHE A 112 8.14 -17.45 -2.99
C PHE A 112 6.73 -16.85 -3.15
N PHE A 113 6.33 -16.51 -4.38
CA PHE A 113 5.02 -15.96 -4.68
C PHE A 113 3.88 -16.91 -4.24
N ILE A 114 3.92 -18.19 -4.66
CA ILE A 114 2.91 -19.19 -4.26
C ILE A 114 2.99 -19.49 -2.76
N GLY A 115 4.20 -19.63 -2.21
CA GLY A 115 4.40 -19.88 -0.79
C GLY A 115 3.85 -18.74 0.08
N SER A 116 4.06 -17.49 -0.33
CA SER A 116 3.52 -16.32 0.36
C SER A 116 1.98 -16.30 0.37
N TYR A 117 1.35 -16.71 -0.74
CA TYR A 117 -0.10 -16.91 -0.77
C TYR A 117 -0.56 -17.99 0.21
N ALA A 118 0.07 -19.16 0.17
CA ALA A 118 -0.33 -20.27 1.03
C ALA A 118 -0.24 -19.92 2.52
N ILE A 119 0.82 -19.24 2.94
CA ILE A 119 0.99 -18.81 4.33
C ILE A 119 0.03 -17.67 4.67
N GLY A 120 -0.19 -16.72 3.77
CA GLY A 120 -1.17 -15.65 3.94
C GLY A 120 -2.58 -16.18 4.10
N GLU A 121 -2.96 -17.20 3.30
CA GLU A 121 -4.25 -17.86 3.39
C GLU A 121 -4.39 -18.66 4.70
N ALA A 122 -3.32 -19.32 5.14
CA ALA A 122 -3.31 -19.99 6.45
C ALA A 122 -3.52 -18.98 7.60
N LEU A 123 -2.91 -17.78 7.52
CA LEU A 123 -3.16 -16.72 8.49
C LEU A 123 -4.62 -16.27 8.45
N ARG A 124 -5.19 -16.03 7.28
CA ARG A 124 -6.60 -15.65 7.10
C ARG A 124 -7.56 -16.71 7.67
N LEU A 125 -7.33 -17.98 7.37
CA LEU A 125 -8.12 -19.09 7.87
C LEU A 125 -8.00 -19.25 9.39
N SER A 126 -6.88 -18.87 9.99
CA SER A 126 -6.73 -18.89 11.45
C SER A 126 -7.70 -17.91 12.13
N TRP A 127 -7.98 -16.76 11.53
CA TRP A 127 -8.96 -15.80 12.07
C TRP A 127 -10.38 -16.35 12.05
N ILE A 128 -10.71 -17.20 11.06
CA ILE A 128 -12.02 -17.87 10.98
C ILE A 128 -12.16 -18.92 12.10
N ARG A 129 -11.07 -19.57 12.48
CA ARG A 129 -11.07 -20.66 13.46
C ARG A 129 -10.95 -20.19 14.91
N LEU A 130 -10.23 -19.13 15.15
CA LEU A 130 -9.98 -18.63 16.50
C LEU A 130 -11.06 -17.64 16.93
N SER A 131 -11.74 -17.94 18.03
CA SER A 131 -12.85 -17.13 18.56
C SER A 131 -12.45 -15.69 18.93
N ILE A 132 -11.18 -15.46 19.26
CA ILE A 132 -10.66 -14.12 19.58
C ILE A 132 -10.82 -13.12 18.42
N PHE A 133 -10.83 -13.62 17.17
CA PHE A 133 -11.00 -12.80 15.97
C PHE A 133 -12.46 -12.74 15.48
N GLY A 134 -13.40 -13.33 16.21
CA GLY A 134 -14.83 -13.31 15.87
C GLY A 134 -15.27 -14.31 14.79
N GLY A 135 -14.37 -15.19 14.33
CA GLY A 135 -14.68 -16.22 13.33
C GLY A 135 -15.05 -15.64 11.97
N HIS A 136 -16.02 -16.25 11.29
CA HIS A 136 -16.53 -15.78 9.99
C HIS A 136 -17.16 -14.37 10.03
N ARG A 137 -17.70 -13.96 11.18
CA ARG A 137 -18.33 -12.64 11.32
C ARG A 137 -17.32 -11.53 11.57
N GLY A 138 -16.10 -11.89 11.94
CA GLY A 138 -15.07 -10.94 12.30
C GLY A 138 -15.38 -10.10 13.54
N ILE A 139 -14.83 -8.91 13.62
CA ILE A 139 -14.99 -7.97 14.74
C ILE A 139 -15.82 -6.78 14.28
N SER A 140 -16.94 -6.53 14.96
CA SER A 140 -17.80 -5.36 14.73
C SER A 140 -17.76 -4.40 15.92
N ASN A 141 -18.31 -3.22 15.74
CA ASN A 141 -18.33 -2.14 16.75
C ASN A 141 -16.92 -1.75 17.19
N ILE A 142 -16.04 -1.54 16.22
CA ILE A 142 -14.72 -0.95 16.44
C ILE A 142 -14.92 0.51 16.73
N ALA A 143 -14.48 0.94 17.92
CA ALA A 143 -14.66 2.33 18.34
C ALA A 143 -13.96 3.30 17.39
N SER A 144 -14.62 4.41 17.07
CA SER A 144 -14.01 5.50 16.32
C SER A 144 -12.80 6.05 17.09
N PRO A 145 -11.74 6.46 16.38
CA PRO A 145 -10.57 7.00 17.05
C PRO A 145 -10.91 8.25 17.86
N THR A 146 -10.47 8.26 19.10
CA THR A 146 -10.47 9.48 19.93
C THR A 146 -9.03 9.78 20.34
N ILE A 147 -8.58 11.01 20.12
CA ILE A 147 -7.27 11.47 20.56
C ILE A 147 -7.51 12.42 21.72
N SER A 148 -7.23 11.97 22.93
CA SER A 148 -7.27 12.82 24.13
C SER A 148 -5.86 13.03 24.65
N ILE A 149 -5.42 14.28 24.66
CA ILE A 149 -4.19 14.71 25.35
C ILE A 149 -4.65 15.31 26.67
N PRO A 150 -4.36 14.67 27.81
CA PRO A 150 -4.78 15.16 29.10
C PRO A 150 -4.39 16.63 29.32
N GLY A 151 -5.36 17.49 29.54
CA GLY A 151 -5.12 18.91 29.82
C GLY A 151 -4.99 19.86 28.62
N LEU A 152 -5.00 19.37 27.37
CA LEU A 152 -4.88 20.23 26.21
C LEU A 152 -6.06 20.12 25.21
N PHE A 153 -6.46 18.91 24.82
CA PHE A 153 -7.31 18.75 23.64
C PHE A 153 -7.92 17.34 23.57
N THR A 154 -9.21 17.28 23.24
CA THR A 154 -9.88 16.02 22.86
C THR A 154 -10.44 16.18 21.46
N ALA A 155 -9.92 15.41 20.51
CA ALA A 155 -10.47 15.30 19.16
C ALA A 155 -11.22 13.98 19.02
N ASP A 156 -12.46 14.08 18.61
CA ASP A 156 -13.29 12.95 18.24
C ASP A 156 -13.30 12.82 16.70
N PHE A 157 -12.94 11.63 16.22
CA PHE A 157 -12.89 11.29 14.80
C PHE A 157 -14.06 10.35 14.41
N SER A 158 -15.17 10.40 15.14
CA SER A 158 -16.38 9.64 14.83
C SER A 158 -17.03 10.08 13.53
N GLU A 159 -16.85 11.34 13.14
CA GLU A 159 -17.36 11.86 11.89
C GLU A 159 -16.36 11.63 10.74
N VAL A 160 -16.89 11.51 9.53
CA VAL A 160 -16.10 11.21 8.32
C VAL A 160 -15.07 12.32 8.03
N LEU A 161 -15.44 13.59 8.25
CA LEU A 161 -14.57 14.72 7.93
C LEU A 161 -13.31 14.79 8.83
N PRO A 162 -13.41 14.75 10.17
CA PRO A 162 -12.22 14.63 11.02
C PRO A 162 -11.38 13.39 10.69
N TYR A 163 -12.02 12.26 10.44
CA TYR A 163 -11.33 11.03 10.10
C TYR A 163 -10.56 11.12 8.77
N TYR A 164 -11.09 11.82 7.79
CA TYR A 164 -10.41 12.13 6.54
C TYR A 164 -9.07 12.84 6.79
N PHE A 165 -9.07 13.90 7.62
CA PHE A 165 -7.84 14.64 7.92
C PHE A 165 -6.84 13.78 8.71
N LEU A 166 -7.32 12.98 9.65
CA LEU A 166 -6.47 12.03 10.39
C LEU A 166 -5.78 11.07 9.42
N THR A 167 -6.55 10.43 8.53
CA THR A 167 -6.03 9.48 7.55
C THR A 167 -5.09 10.17 6.55
N LEU A 168 -5.41 11.38 6.11
CA LEU A 168 -4.54 12.18 5.24
C LEU A 168 -3.18 12.44 5.89
N VAL A 169 -3.16 12.89 7.15
CA VAL A 169 -1.91 13.15 7.89
C VAL A 169 -1.09 11.88 8.04
N VAL A 170 -1.71 10.79 8.49
CA VAL A 170 -1.02 9.49 8.63
C VAL A 170 -0.46 9.02 7.29
N THR A 171 -1.24 9.14 6.21
CA THR A 171 -0.79 8.76 4.86
C THR A 171 0.40 9.58 4.41
N VAL A 172 0.36 10.91 4.59
CA VAL A 172 1.49 11.79 4.23
C VAL A 172 2.73 11.42 5.03
N VAL A 173 2.62 11.15 6.33
CA VAL A 173 3.74 10.72 7.17
C VAL A 173 4.29 9.38 6.70
N CYS A 174 3.45 8.38 6.45
CA CYS A 174 3.86 7.07 5.95
C CYS A 174 4.56 7.18 4.57
N LEU A 175 3.96 7.92 3.63
CA LEU A 175 4.55 8.14 2.31
C LEU A 175 5.88 8.89 2.40
N LEU A 176 6.00 9.87 3.29
CA LEU A 176 7.26 10.59 3.52
C LEU A 176 8.34 9.65 4.07
N CYS A 177 8.03 8.84 5.07
CA CYS A 177 8.97 7.85 5.60
C CYS A 177 9.44 6.86 4.51
N MET A 178 8.50 6.33 3.72
CA MET A 178 8.82 5.42 2.62
C MET A 178 9.59 6.12 1.49
N TYR A 179 9.31 7.39 1.19
CA TYR A 179 10.06 8.18 0.23
C TYR A 179 11.50 8.44 0.67
N LEU A 180 11.70 8.79 1.95
CA LEU A 180 13.05 8.96 2.50
C LEU A 180 13.85 7.65 2.45
N LEU A 181 13.19 6.52 2.72
CA LEU A 181 13.81 5.20 2.55
C LEU A 181 14.14 4.93 1.08
N ASP A 182 13.24 5.25 0.15
CA ASP A 182 13.46 5.07 -1.29
C ASP A 182 14.67 5.87 -1.82
N ARG A 183 15.00 6.99 -1.18
CA ARG A 183 16.16 7.82 -1.49
C ARG A 183 17.44 7.40 -0.77
N SER A 184 17.37 6.41 0.10
CA SER A 184 18.50 5.91 0.88
C SER A 184 19.35 4.92 0.10
N ARG A 185 20.58 4.70 0.57
CA ARG A 185 21.47 3.65 0.04
C ARG A 185 20.88 2.24 0.20
N ILE A 186 19.98 2.05 1.15
CA ILE A 186 19.33 0.75 1.39
C ILE A 186 18.51 0.34 0.16
N THR A 187 17.75 1.26 -0.42
CA THR A 187 16.95 0.97 -1.62
C THR A 187 17.81 0.79 -2.87
N GLU A 188 18.98 1.43 -2.95
CA GLU A 188 19.94 1.12 -4.03
C GLU A 188 20.42 -0.33 -3.94
N ILE A 189 20.66 -0.83 -2.71
CA ILE A 189 21.02 -2.24 -2.50
C ILE A 189 19.84 -3.16 -2.86
N PHE A 190 18.58 -2.79 -2.53
CA PHE A 190 17.41 -3.57 -2.94
C PHE A 190 17.35 -3.73 -4.47
N LYS A 191 17.55 -2.64 -5.22
CA LYS A 191 17.59 -2.66 -6.69
C LYS A 191 18.73 -3.52 -7.21
N ALA A 192 19.92 -3.41 -6.64
CA ALA A 192 21.06 -4.23 -7.01
C ALA A 192 20.80 -5.74 -6.78
N ILE A 193 20.07 -6.10 -5.72
CA ILE A 193 19.63 -7.48 -5.46
C ILE A 193 18.61 -7.94 -6.51
N HIS A 194 17.71 -7.05 -6.93
CA HIS A 194 16.72 -7.36 -7.97
C HIS A 194 17.37 -7.56 -9.33
N ASP A 195 18.29 -6.65 -9.72
CA ASP A 195 18.90 -6.66 -11.05
C ASP A 195 19.87 -7.84 -11.21
N GLU A 196 20.82 -8.04 -10.25
CA GLU A 196 21.86 -9.06 -10.34
C GLU A 196 22.21 -9.62 -8.95
N PRO A 197 21.45 -10.58 -8.41
CA PRO A 197 21.64 -11.09 -7.05
C PRO A 197 23.00 -11.74 -6.83
N GLU A 198 23.54 -12.48 -7.81
CA GLU A 198 24.84 -13.14 -7.68
C GLU A 198 25.99 -12.11 -7.66
N LEU A 199 25.89 -11.03 -8.44
CA LEU A 199 26.86 -9.94 -8.41
C LEU A 199 26.81 -9.19 -7.05
N ALA A 200 25.62 -8.88 -6.54
CA ALA A 200 25.45 -8.28 -5.24
C ALA A 200 26.09 -9.14 -4.14
N LYS A 201 25.92 -10.45 -4.19
CA LYS A 201 26.54 -11.41 -3.27
C LYS A 201 28.06 -11.43 -3.37
N SER A 202 28.61 -11.34 -4.57
CA SER A 202 30.08 -11.39 -4.79
C SER A 202 30.80 -10.19 -4.17
N VAL A 203 30.15 -9.06 -4.03
CA VAL A 203 30.67 -7.85 -3.36
C VAL A 203 30.31 -7.80 -1.86
N GLY A 204 29.80 -8.91 -1.29
CA GLY A 204 29.58 -9.08 0.14
C GLY A 204 28.20 -8.60 0.65
N VAL A 205 27.23 -8.34 -0.22
CA VAL A 205 25.87 -7.97 0.19
C VAL A 205 25.14 -9.18 0.78
N ASN A 206 24.59 -9.02 1.97
CA ASN A 206 23.74 -10.02 2.61
C ASN A 206 22.31 -9.97 2.00
N ILE A 207 22.10 -10.68 0.87
CA ILE A 207 20.83 -10.70 0.14
C ILE A 207 19.66 -11.04 1.07
N THR A 208 19.79 -12.10 1.88
CA THR A 208 18.72 -12.56 2.78
C THR A 208 18.35 -11.47 3.78
N GLY A 209 19.33 -10.81 4.40
CA GLY A 209 19.08 -9.74 5.38
C GLY A 209 18.34 -8.54 4.77
N TYR A 210 18.71 -8.15 3.55
CA TYR A 210 18.05 -7.02 2.86
C TYR A 210 16.66 -7.37 2.34
N ARG A 211 16.42 -8.61 1.89
CA ARG A 211 15.08 -9.09 1.55
C ARG A 211 14.15 -9.12 2.78
N VAL A 212 14.65 -9.62 3.92
CA VAL A 212 13.93 -9.56 5.19
C VAL A 212 13.61 -8.10 5.54
N LEU A 213 14.58 -7.20 5.49
CA LEU A 213 14.37 -5.79 5.82
C LEU A 213 13.29 -5.14 4.93
N ALA A 214 13.33 -5.36 3.62
CA ALA A 214 12.34 -4.83 2.70
C ALA A 214 10.93 -5.35 3.02
N PHE A 215 10.82 -6.66 3.29
CA PHE A 215 9.56 -7.30 3.63
C PHE A 215 8.99 -6.76 4.95
N GLU A 216 9.80 -6.66 5.99
CA GLU A 216 9.37 -6.22 7.32
C GLU A 216 8.96 -4.76 7.35
N VAL A 217 9.74 -3.88 6.69
CA VAL A 217 9.36 -2.47 6.57
C VAL A 217 8.06 -2.32 5.78
N GLY A 218 7.91 -3.06 4.66
CA GLY A 218 6.66 -3.08 3.91
C GLY A 218 5.47 -3.55 4.77
N THR A 219 5.66 -4.63 5.52
CA THR A 219 4.65 -5.20 6.42
C THR A 219 4.25 -4.24 7.55
N PHE A 220 5.20 -3.49 8.10
CA PHE A 220 4.91 -2.47 9.11
C PHE A 220 3.91 -1.43 8.62
N PHE A 221 4.14 -0.87 7.43
CA PHE A 221 3.22 0.11 6.85
C PHE A 221 1.90 -0.53 6.40
N ALA A 222 1.90 -1.77 5.93
CA ALA A 222 0.67 -2.51 5.67
C ALA A 222 -0.18 -2.68 6.94
N GLY A 223 0.46 -2.98 8.08
CA GLY A 223 -0.21 -3.05 9.38
C GLY A 223 -0.88 -1.72 9.77
N ILE A 224 -0.20 -0.59 9.56
CA ILE A 224 -0.78 0.76 9.77
C ILE A 224 -1.99 0.99 8.86
N ALA A 225 -1.88 0.64 7.57
CA ALA A 225 -3.01 0.73 6.63
C ALA A 225 -4.21 -0.10 7.10
N GLY A 226 -3.95 -1.27 7.67
CA GLY A 226 -4.96 -2.15 8.26
C GLY A 226 -5.71 -1.49 9.42
N VAL A 227 -5.02 -0.85 10.35
CA VAL A 227 -5.65 -0.12 11.47
C VAL A 227 -6.55 0.99 10.95
N LEU A 228 -6.07 1.80 10.00
CA LEU A 228 -6.87 2.86 9.39
C LEU A 228 -8.13 2.30 8.72
N SER A 229 -8.00 1.20 7.96
CA SER A 229 -9.15 0.56 7.32
C SER A 229 -10.17 0.05 8.34
N ALA A 230 -9.72 -0.63 9.39
CA ALA A 230 -10.59 -1.20 10.42
C ALA A 230 -11.42 -0.15 11.16
N HIS A 231 -10.79 0.95 11.54
CA HIS A 231 -11.47 2.04 12.26
C HIS A 231 -12.36 2.88 11.35
N HIS A 232 -12.03 3.00 10.05
CA HIS A 232 -12.90 3.66 9.08
C HIS A 232 -14.19 2.89 8.86
N MET A 233 -14.09 1.57 8.65
CA MET A 233 -15.26 0.73 8.40
C MET A 233 -16.06 0.41 9.67
N GLY A 234 -15.45 0.52 10.87
CA GLY A 234 -16.04 0.11 12.14
C GLY A 234 -16.28 -1.40 12.26
N HIS A 235 -15.86 -2.15 11.26
CA HIS A 235 -16.04 -3.59 11.11
C HIS A 235 -14.92 -4.19 10.27
N ILE A 236 -14.43 -5.36 10.65
CA ILE A 236 -13.48 -6.16 9.89
C ILE A 236 -13.91 -7.62 9.87
N ASP A 237 -13.75 -8.27 8.73
CA ASP A 237 -13.96 -9.70 8.57
C ASP A 237 -12.83 -10.33 7.72
N PRO A 238 -12.63 -11.66 7.82
CA PRO A 238 -11.55 -12.33 7.09
C PRO A 238 -11.66 -12.26 5.56
N HIS A 239 -12.86 -12.04 5.01
CA HIS A 239 -13.09 -12.02 3.57
C HIS A 239 -12.51 -10.77 2.91
N GLN A 240 -12.34 -9.67 3.67
CA GLN A 240 -11.70 -8.45 3.17
C GLN A 240 -10.22 -8.67 2.78
N PHE A 241 -9.58 -9.72 3.31
CA PHE A 241 -8.16 -10.03 3.12
C PHE A 241 -7.92 -11.27 2.26
N GLU A 242 -8.84 -11.58 1.35
CA GLU A 242 -8.74 -12.70 0.42
C GLU A 242 -7.73 -12.47 -0.70
N LEU A 243 -7.39 -13.56 -1.39
CA LEU A 243 -6.52 -13.56 -2.57
C LEU A 243 -6.92 -12.50 -3.61
N THR A 244 -8.22 -12.33 -3.84
CA THR A 244 -8.75 -11.36 -4.81
C THR A 244 -8.28 -9.94 -4.53
N THR A 245 -8.28 -9.53 -3.27
CA THR A 245 -7.76 -8.20 -2.85
C THR A 245 -6.26 -8.10 -3.09
N GLY A 246 -5.51 -9.18 -2.81
CA GLY A 246 -4.07 -9.26 -3.09
C GLY A 246 -3.75 -9.17 -4.58
N LEU A 247 -4.56 -9.80 -5.43
CA LEU A 247 -4.42 -9.71 -6.89
C LEU A 247 -4.73 -8.30 -7.41
N TYR A 248 -5.74 -7.63 -6.89
CA TYR A 248 -6.01 -6.23 -7.27
C TYR A 248 -4.85 -5.31 -6.89
N LEU A 249 -4.29 -5.47 -5.69
CA LEU A 249 -3.11 -4.72 -5.28
C LEU A 249 -1.93 -4.95 -6.25
N LEU A 250 -1.68 -6.20 -6.62
CA LEU A 250 -0.64 -6.55 -7.59
C LEU A 250 -0.90 -5.90 -8.96
N ILE A 251 -2.13 -5.92 -9.45
CA ILE A 251 -2.53 -5.28 -10.70
C ILE A 251 -2.25 -3.77 -10.64
N TRP A 252 -2.62 -3.10 -9.55
CA TRP A 252 -2.37 -1.66 -9.39
C TRP A 252 -0.89 -1.30 -9.49
N ILE A 253 -0.03 -2.13 -8.90
CA ILE A 253 1.40 -1.88 -8.88
C ILE A 253 2.05 -2.21 -10.22
N VAL A 254 1.67 -3.31 -10.85
CA VAL A 254 2.19 -3.71 -12.16
C VAL A 254 1.76 -2.72 -13.25
N VAL A 255 0.47 -2.35 -13.27
CA VAL A 255 -0.04 -1.36 -14.24
C VAL A 255 0.51 0.04 -13.97
N GLY A 256 0.62 0.44 -12.71
CA GLY A 256 1.20 1.72 -12.35
C GLY A 256 2.69 1.82 -12.69
N GLY A 257 3.40 0.73 -12.49
CA GLY A 257 4.86 0.59 -12.53
C GLY A 257 5.44 0.45 -11.12
N TYR A 258 6.47 -0.34 -10.95
CA TYR A 258 7.14 -0.53 -9.66
C TYR A 258 8.59 -0.02 -9.64
N ALA A 259 9.10 0.46 -10.78
CA ALA A 259 10.47 0.95 -10.88
C ALA A 259 10.69 2.24 -10.09
N THR A 260 9.70 3.15 -10.07
CA THR A 260 9.80 4.42 -9.34
C THR A 260 8.83 4.48 -8.15
N PHE A 261 9.10 5.43 -7.24
CA PHE A 261 8.20 5.69 -6.10
C PHE A 261 6.79 6.15 -6.55
N LEU A 262 6.70 6.80 -7.71
CA LEU A 262 5.43 7.33 -8.22
C LEU A 262 4.56 6.26 -8.90
N GLY A 263 5.14 5.16 -9.35
CA GLY A 263 4.42 4.10 -10.05
C GLY A 263 3.19 3.59 -9.31
N PRO A 264 3.32 3.08 -8.07
CA PRO A 264 2.16 2.63 -7.28
C PRO A 264 1.13 3.72 -7.04
N ILE A 265 1.56 4.97 -6.85
CA ILE A 265 0.66 6.13 -6.68
C ILE A 265 -0.18 6.34 -7.94
N ILE A 266 0.46 6.29 -9.11
CA ILE A 266 -0.23 6.39 -10.41
C ILE A 266 -1.21 5.22 -10.58
N GLY A 267 -0.78 4.00 -10.27
CA GLY A 267 -1.62 2.81 -10.38
C GLY A 267 -2.86 2.88 -9.49
N VAL A 268 -2.70 3.16 -8.19
CA VAL A 268 -3.82 3.32 -7.26
C VAL A 268 -4.75 4.46 -7.71
N THR A 269 -4.20 5.59 -8.16
CA THR A 269 -4.99 6.73 -8.65
C THR A 269 -5.78 6.35 -9.89
N PHE A 270 -5.13 5.68 -10.84
CA PHE A 270 -5.80 5.20 -12.06
C PHE A 270 -6.97 4.27 -11.72
N PHE A 271 -6.73 3.26 -10.89
CA PHE A 271 -7.77 2.29 -10.54
C PHE A 271 -8.84 2.85 -9.58
N ALA A 272 -8.53 3.84 -8.76
CA ALA A 272 -9.53 4.54 -7.95
C ALA A 272 -10.54 5.28 -8.84
N ILE A 273 -10.05 6.01 -9.85
CA ILE A 273 -10.89 6.74 -10.81
C ILE A 273 -11.60 5.76 -11.75
N PHE A 274 -10.83 4.86 -12.37
CA PHE A 274 -11.35 3.90 -13.35
C PHE A 274 -12.33 2.90 -12.71
N GLY A 275 -12.02 2.42 -11.51
CA GLY A 275 -12.87 1.48 -10.77
C GLY A 275 -14.23 2.06 -10.45
N GLU A 276 -14.31 3.35 -10.16
CA GLU A 276 -15.59 4.02 -9.93
C GLU A 276 -16.44 4.08 -11.22
N TRP A 277 -15.81 4.36 -12.35
CA TRP A 277 -16.49 4.32 -13.66
C TRP A 277 -16.95 2.91 -14.05
N MET A 278 -16.12 1.89 -13.73
CA MET A 278 -16.41 0.50 -14.06
C MET A 278 -17.35 -0.18 -13.06
N ARG A 279 -17.76 0.50 -12.00
CA ARG A 279 -18.68 -0.03 -10.99
C ARG A 279 -20.03 -0.49 -11.57
N VAL A 280 -20.44 0.09 -12.69
CA VAL A 280 -21.62 -0.31 -13.44
C VAL A 280 -21.53 -1.77 -13.91
N PHE A 281 -20.34 -2.29 -14.16
CA PHE A 281 -20.13 -3.66 -14.65
C PHE A 281 -20.23 -4.74 -13.55
N GLY A 282 -20.29 -4.37 -12.26
CA GLY A 282 -20.54 -5.28 -11.15
C GLY A 282 -19.69 -6.56 -11.20
N ALA A 283 -20.32 -7.71 -11.40
CA ALA A 283 -19.67 -9.02 -11.42
C ALA A 283 -18.59 -9.20 -12.51
N TRP A 284 -18.56 -8.36 -13.56
CA TRP A 284 -17.57 -8.41 -14.63
C TRP A 284 -16.26 -7.71 -14.29
N MET A 285 -16.19 -7.03 -13.16
CA MET A 285 -14.97 -6.31 -12.70
C MET A 285 -13.70 -7.15 -12.78
N PRO A 286 -13.64 -8.39 -12.26
CA PRO A 286 -12.40 -9.20 -12.33
C PRO A 286 -11.91 -9.44 -13.75
N LEU A 287 -12.83 -9.64 -14.69
CA LEU A 287 -12.50 -9.81 -16.11
C LEU A 287 -11.92 -8.53 -16.71
N VAL A 288 -12.52 -7.38 -16.41
CA VAL A 288 -12.03 -6.07 -16.86
C VAL A 288 -10.63 -5.80 -16.31
N TYR A 289 -10.38 -6.04 -15.02
CA TYR A 289 -9.05 -5.90 -14.42
C TYR A 289 -8.03 -6.84 -15.07
N GLY A 290 -8.41 -8.09 -15.36
CA GLY A 290 -7.56 -9.04 -16.08
C GLY A 290 -7.19 -8.56 -17.49
N CYS A 291 -8.16 -8.05 -18.25
CA CYS A 291 -7.93 -7.48 -19.58
C CYS A 291 -6.98 -6.26 -19.52
N ILE A 292 -7.17 -5.37 -18.52
CA ILE A 292 -6.29 -4.22 -18.31
C ILE A 292 -4.87 -4.68 -18.01
N LEU A 293 -4.71 -5.68 -17.13
CA LEU A 293 -3.40 -6.23 -16.79
C LEU A 293 -2.68 -6.78 -18.02
N ILE A 294 -3.35 -7.62 -18.80
CA ILE A 294 -2.79 -8.20 -20.03
C ILE A 294 -2.41 -7.09 -21.01
N THR A 295 -3.29 -6.12 -21.23
CA THR A 295 -3.03 -4.99 -22.12
C THR A 295 -1.83 -4.15 -21.62
N ALA A 296 -1.76 -3.89 -20.33
CA ALA A 296 -0.65 -3.14 -19.74
C ALA A 296 0.68 -3.90 -19.90
N LEU A 297 0.72 -5.20 -19.64
CA LEU A 297 1.94 -6.01 -19.80
C LEU A 297 2.41 -6.08 -21.25
N LEU A 298 1.49 -6.14 -22.22
CA LEU A 298 1.83 -6.22 -23.65
C LEU A 298 2.31 -4.87 -24.21
N PHE A 299 1.68 -3.76 -23.82
CA PHE A 299 1.95 -2.44 -24.42
C PHE A 299 2.78 -1.51 -23.55
N LEU A 300 2.75 -1.70 -22.23
CA LEU A 300 3.42 -0.88 -21.21
C LEU A 300 4.16 -1.75 -20.18
N PRO A 301 5.19 -2.51 -20.58
CA PRO A 301 5.89 -3.43 -19.67
C PRO A 301 6.53 -2.70 -18.46
N ASP A 302 6.87 -1.40 -18.62
CA ASP A 302 7.38 -0.56 -17.52
C ASP A 302 6.27 0.19 -16.76
N GLY A 303 4.99 -0.13 -17.03
CA GLY A 303 3.82 0.50 -16.43
C GLY A 303 3.51 1.92 -16.95
N LEU A 304 2.42 2.50 -16.42
CA LEU A 304 1.93 3.84 -16.78
C LEU A 304 2.97 4.93 -16.49
N GLU A 305 3.86 4.73 -15.52
CA GLU A 305 4.93 5.68 -15.19
C GLU A 305 5.92 5.92 -16.35
N SER A 306 5.98 4.99 -17.31
CA SER A 306 6.86 5.11 -18.50
C SER A 306 6.29 5.98 -19.60
N LEU A 307 4.98 6.26 -19.59
CA LEU A 307 4.28 7.03 -20.65
C LEU A 307 4.89 8.39 -20.94
N PRO A 308 5.24 9.25 -19.96
CA PRO A 308 5.81 10.57 -20.25
C PRO A 308 7.15 10.47 -21.00
N LYS A 309 7.96 9.47 -20.67
CA LYS A 309 9.26 9.23 -21.33
C LYS A 309 9.06 8.76 -22.78
N ARG A 310 8.13 7.84 -23.02
CA ARG A 310 7.81 7.32 -24.36
C ARG A 310 7.21 8.39 -25.26
N LEU A 311 6.27 9.21 -24.72
CA LEU A 311 5.69 10.32 -25.47
C LEU A 311 6.76 11.36 -25.86
N SER A 312 7.64 11.72 -24.93
CA SER A 312 8.71 12.69 -25.21
C SER A 312 9.69 12.19 -26.28
N PHE A 313 9.96 10.88 -26.32
CA PHE A 313 10.80 10.25 -27.36
C PHE A 313 10.11 10.28 -28.73
N LEU A 314 8.81 9.95 -28.79
CA LEU A 314 8.02 9.99 -30.03
C LEU A 314 7.90 11.42 -30.60
N LEU A 315 7.67 12.42 -29.74
CA LEU A 315 7.59 13.81 -30.15
C LEU A 315 8.94 14.34 -30.69
N LYS A 316 10.06 13.90 -30.10
CA LYS A 316 11.40 14.24 -30.62
C LYS A 316 11.67 13.60 -31.97
N LYS A 317 11.21 12.37 -32.21
CA LYS A 317 11.39 11.66 -33.47
C LYS A 317 10.56 12.27 -34.60
N THR A 318 9.32 12.70 -34.32
CA THR A 318 8.48 13.42 -35.31
C THR A 318 8.99 14.82 -35.62
N GLY A 319 9.55 15.54 -34.62
CA GLY A 319 10.15 16.86 -34.84
C GLY A 319 11.49 16.85 -35.61
N ALA A 320 12.22 15.73 -35.59
CA ALA A 320 13.47 15.57 -36.36
C ALA A 320 13.20 15.19 -37.82
N GLY A 321 12.09 14.51 -38.13
CA GLY A 321 11.69 14.16 -39.50
C GLY A 321 11.07 15.32 -40.30
N ALA A 322 10.71 16.43 -39.64
CA ALA A 322 10.13 17.62 -40.30
C ALA A 322 11.17 18.68 -40.69
N LYS A 323 12.47 18.40 -40.47
CA LYS A 323 13.59 19.29 -40.79
C LYS A 323 14.55 18.73 -41.85
N SER A 324 14.18 17.65 -42.53
CA SER A 324 14.95 17.11 -43.67
C SER A 324 14.27 17.44 -45.00
#